data_db9030567db7d9d81a75442f00194ba8
#
_entry.id   db9030567db7d9d81a75442f00194ba8
#
_cell.length_a   1.000
_cell.length_b   1.000
_cell.length_c   1.000
_cell.angle_alpha   90.00
_cell.angle_beta   90.00
_cell.angle_gamma   90.00
#
_symmetry.space_group_name_H-M   'P 1'
#
loop_
_entity.id
_entity.type
_entity.pdbx_description
1 polymer ?
#
loop_
_entity_poly.entity_id
_entity_poly.type
_entity_poly.pdbx_seq_one_letter_code
_entity_poly.pdbx_strand_id
1 'polypeptide(L)'
;MSMRKVCAACLTALFAAGTATALQAADAAKTAPSTFKPGTYTATVNGHNAPVTVKVTVSKNRIEKIDTSKNLETIGVGRVALKLMTDKILKYQSLGVDAITGASISSLALLSGVEKCLEQAGGNIDKLTEQVEKHPAGTKTYDADVVVIGGGGSGLATAIAAYQAGAKKVIVVEKLGYLGGSTNVS
;
A
#
# COMPACT_ATOMS: atom_id res chain seq x y z
N MET A 1 60.51 35.27 -0.52
CA MET A 1 61.24 34.78 0.66
C MET A 1 60.20 34.09 1.51
N SER A 2 60.22 32.87 1.85
CA SER A 2 61.17 31.79 1.92
C SER A 2 60.39 30.47 1.90
N MET A 3 60.81 29.56 1.06
CA MET A 3 60.52 28.13 1.09
C MET A 3 60.93 27.48 2.40
N ARG A 4 60.17 26.52 2.89
CA ARG A 4 60.68 25.30 3.56
C ARG A 4 59.54 24.26 3.46
N LYS A 5 59.62 23.32 2.60
CA LYS A 5 60.27 22.02 2.50
C LYS A 5 60.06 21.15 3.71
N VAL A 6 59.45 19.96 3.42
CA VAL A 6 59.77 18.61 3.85
C VAL A 6 58.93 18.10 5.01
N CYS A 7 58.48 16.90 5.07
CA CYS A 7 59.14 15.62 4.77
C CYS A 7 58.08 14.54 4.53
N ALA A 8 58.39 13.66 3.62
CA ALA A 8 57.72 12.39 3.47
C ALA A 8 58.06 11.49 4.68
N ALA A 9 57.04 10.90 5.29
CA ALA A 9 57.27 9.74 6.13
C ALA A 9 56.24 8.70 5.72
N CYS A 10 56.73 7.63 5.13
CA CYS A 10 56.10 6.36 4.92
C CYS A 10 55.34 5.92 6.13
N LEU A 11 54.07 5.65 6.00
CA LEU A 11 53.36 4.74 6.91
C LEU A 11 52.57 3.75 6.10
N THR A 12 53.03 2.53 6.15
CA THR A 12 52.49 1.31 5.60
C THR A 12 51.01 1.19 5.85
N ALA A 13 50.23 1.12 4.75
CA ALA A 13 48.85 0.81 4.77
C ALA A 13 48.62 -0.63 5.22
N LEU A 14 48.03 -0.82 6.38
CA LEU A 14 47.45 -2.06 6.79
C LEU A 14 46.06 -2.15 6.12
N PHE A 15 45.97 -2.91 5.05
CA PHE A 15 44.71 -3.28 4.40
C PHE A 15 43.95 -4.21 5.37
N ALA A 16 43.14 -3.62 6.24
CA ALA A 16 42.05 -4.35 6.87
C ALA A 16 40.94 -4.48 5.83
N ALA A 17 40.83 -5.66 5.23
CA ALA A 17 39.67 -6.05 4.46
C ALA A 17 38.45 -6.10 5.41
N GLY A 18 37.86 -4.93 5.62
CA GLY A 18 36.51 -4.81 6.17
C GLY A 18 35.55 -5.33 5.14
N THR A 19 35.09 -6.57 5.32
CA THR A 19 33.89 -7.07 4.67
C THR A 19 32.77 -6.10 5.02
N ALA A 20 32.40 -5.22 4.10
CA ALA A 20 31.15 -4.50 4.16
C ALA A 20 30.05 -5.55 4.11
N THR A 21 29.65 -6.06 5.25
CA THR A 21 28.35 -6.69 5.40
C THR A 21 27.35 -5.59 5.07
N ALA A 22 26.89 -5.61 3.82
CA ALA A 22 25.66 -4.94 3.43
C ALA A 22 24.62 -5.42 4.43
N LEU A 23 24.27 -4.54 5.37
CA LEU A 23 23.09 -4.70 6.20
C LEU A 23 21.92 -4.55 5.22
N GLN A 24 21.61 -5.61 4.47
CA GLN A 24 20.29 -5.79 3.96
C GLN A 24 19.42 -5.80 5.21
N ALA A 25 18.69 -4.69 5.42
CA ALA A 25 17.52 -4.71 6.24
C ALA A 25 16.62 -5.79 5.62
N ALA A 26 16.78 -7.01 6.11
CA ALA A 26 15.79 -8.04 5.92
C ALA A 26 14.54 -7.39 6.49
N ASP A 27 13.60 -7.08 5.59
CA ASP A 27 12.24 -6.75 5.94
C ASP A 27 11.80 -7.95 6.81
N ALA A 28 11.87 -7.77 8.14
CA ALA A 28 11.58 -8.84 9.08
C ALA A 28 10.15 -9.24 8.77
N ALA A 29 10.00 -10.42 8.16
CA ALA A 29 8.76 -10.87 7.59
C ALA A 29 7.70 -10.80 8.69
N LYS A 30 6.81 -9.80 8.59
CA LYS A 30 5.82 -9.51 9.61
C LYS A 30 4.98 -10.78 9.83
N THR A 31 4.88 -11.23 11.06
CA THR A 31 4.05 -12.38 11.43
C THR A 31 2.63 -11.91 11.67
N ALA A 32 1.65 -12.78 11.40
CA ALA A 32 0.26 -12.51 11.74
C ALA A 32 0.10 -12.49 13.29
N PRO A 33 -0.82 -11.66 13.82
CA PRO A 33 -1.10 -11.61 15.25
C PRO A 33 -1.84 -12.86 15.78
N SER A 34 -2.00 -13.88 14.95
CA SER A 34 -2.69 -15.13 15.25
C SER A 34 -1.90 -16.34 14.73
N THR A 35 -2.21 -17.51 15.28
CA THR A 35 -1.66 -18.79 14.81
C THR A 35 -2.71 -19.53 13.98
N PHE A 36 -2.24 -20.27 12.97
CA PHE A 36 -3.09 -21.01 12.05
C PHE A 36 -2.68 -22.48 11.99
N LYS A 37 -3.61 -23.32 11.59
CA LYS A 37 -3.28 -24.67 11.10
C LYS A 37 -2.76 -24.50 9.67
N PRO A 38 -1.50 -24.89 9.38
CA PRO A 38 -0.94 -24.75 8.04
C PRO A 38 -1.78 -25.45 7.00
N GLY A 39 -2.03 -24.81 5.87
CA GLY A 39 -2.85 -25.36 4.80
C GLY A 39 -3.34 -24.33 3.82
N THR A 40 -4.19 -24.79 2.91
CA THR A 40 -4.87 -23.92 1.95
C THR A 40 -6.36 -24.04 2.13
N TYR A 41 -7.03 -22.90 2.35
CA TYR A 41 -8.44 -22.79 2.65
C TYR A 41 -9.13 -22.01 1.53
N THR A 42 -10.41 -22.32 1.29
CA THR A 42 -11.16 -21.68 0.19
C THR A 42 -12.52 -21.25 0.70
N ALA A 43 -12.91 -20.05 0.35
CA ALA A 43 -14.23 -19.50 0.62
C ALA A 43 -14.77 -18.80 -0.64
N THR A 44 -16.08 -18.82 -0.80
CA THR A 44 -16.78 -18.06 -1.85
C THR A 44 -17.68 -17.03 -1.18
N VAL A 45 -17.62 -15.79 -1.65
CA VAL A 45 -18.36 -14.64 -1.13
C VAL A 45 -18.97 -13.85 -2.27
N ASN A 46 -20.01 -13.08 -1.98
CA ASN A 46 -20.62 -12.22 -2.99
C ASN A 46 -19.73 -11.01 -3.24
N GLY A 47 -19.31 -10.84 -4.49
CA GLY A 47 -18.62 -9.65 -4.97
C GLY A 47 -19.59 -8.61 -5.51
N HIS A 48 -19.07 -7.62 -6.27
CA HIS A 48 -19.89 -6.60 -6.91
C HIS A 48 -20.62 -7.16 -8.14
N ASN A 49 -19.91 -7.82 -9.03
CA ASN A 49 -20.50 -8.35 -10.29
C ASN A 49 -20.94 -9.82 -10.14
N ALA A 50 -20.19 -10.62 -9.42
CA ALA A 50 -20.41 -12.05 -9.27
C ALA A 50 -19.73 -12.58 -8.00
N PRO A 51 -20.00 -13.82 -7.60
CA PRO A 51 -19.29 -14.46 -6.50
C PRO A 51 -17.77 -14.47 -6.75
N VAL A 52 -17.00 -14.14 -5.72
CA VAL A 52 -15.54 -14.18 -5.72
C VAL A 52 -15.08 -15.38 -4.91
N THR A 53 -14.31 -16.27 -5.55
CA THR A 53 -13.67 -17.37 -4.84
C THR A 53 -12.30 -16.92 -4.37
N VAL A 54 -12.12 -16.95 -3.05
CA VAL A 54 -10.87 -16.58 -2.37
C VAL A 54 -10.20 -17.87 -1.88
N LYS A 55 -8.92 -18.04 -2.23
CA LYS A 55 -8.10 -19.15 -1.74
C LYS A 55 -6.93 -18.58 -0.94
N VAL A 56 -6.81 -18.96 0.33
CA VAL A 56 -5.77 -18.48 1.25
C VAL A 56 -4.88 -19.62 1.67
N THR A 57 -3.58 -19.46 1.50
CA THR A 57 -2.57 -20.39 2.01
C THR A 57 -1.90 -19.76 3.23
N VAL A 58 -1.86 -20.52 4.32
CA VAL A 58 -1.25 -20.08 5.58
C VAL A 58 -0.21 -21.07 6.08
N SER A 59 0.84 -20.55 6.71
CA SER A 59 1.73 -21.27 7.60
C SER A 59 1.28 -21.10 9.06
N LYS A 60 2.02 -21.61 10.02
CA LYS A 60 1.65 -21.56 11.43
C LYS A 60 1.36 -20.15 11.97
N ASN A 61 2.08 -19.15 11.45
CA ASN A 61 2.03 -17.77 11.97
C ASN A 61 2.01 -16.72 10.86
N ARG A 62 1.65 -17.10 9.63
CA ARG A 62 1.71 -16.19 8.49
C ARG A 62 0.67 -16.53 7.42
N ILE A 63 0.11 -15.49 6.82
CA ILE A 63 -0.67 -15.57 5.58
C ILE A 63 0.34 -15.50 4.43
N GLU A 64 0.53 -16.62 3.72
CA GLU A 64 1.57 -16.75 2.69
C GLU A 64 1.08 -16.29 1.32
N LYS A 65 -0.17 -16.62 0.99
CA LYS A 65 -0.73 -16.33 -0.33
C LYS A 65 -2.23 -16.15 -0.25
N ILE A 66 -2.72 -15.20 -1.03
CA ILE A 66 -4.15 -15.00 -1.30
C ILE A 66 -4.32 -15.04 -2.81
N ASP A 67 -5.15 -15.93 -3.30
CA ASP A 67 -5.46 -16.11 -4.72
C ASP A 67 -6.94 -15.79 -4.96
N THR A 68 -7.18 -14.82 -5.83
CA THR A 68 -8.49 -14.37 -6.27
C THR A 68 -8.63 -14.43 -7.79
N SER A 69 -7.83 -15.27 -8.45
CA SER A 69 -7.80 -15.34 -9.93
C SER A 69 -9.14 -15.72 -10.54
N LYS A 70 -9.94 -16.51 -9.82
CA LYS A 70 -11.31 -16.88 -10.24
C LYS A 70 -12.32 -15.84 -9.74
N ASN A 71 -12.39 -14.70 -10.44
CA ASN A 71 -13.37 -13.65 -10.19
C ASN A 71 -13.86 -13.04 -11.49
N LEU A 72 -15.07 -12.49 -11.48
CA LEU A 72 -15.69 -11.75 -12.59
C LEU A 72 -15.89 -10.27 -12.24
N GLU A 73 -15.07 -9.74 -11.34
CA GLU A 73 -15.11 -8.34 -10.97
C GLU A 73 -14.76 -7.40 -12.12
N THR A 74 -15.22 -6.17 -12.04
CA THR A 74 -15.00 -5.13 -13.07
C THR A 74 -13.51 -4.94 -13.35
N ILE A 75 -13.18 -4.94 -14.64
CA ILE A 75 -11.83 -4.64 -15.13
C ILE A 75 -11.51 -3.17 -14.78
N GLY A 76 -10.33 -2.93 -14.21
CA GLY A 76 -9.89 -1.57 -13.85
C GLY A 76 -10.35 -1.06 -12.50
N VAL A 77 -11.46 -1.54 -11.93
CA VAL A 77 -11.94 -1.14 -10.60
C VAL A 77 -11.90 -2.32 -9.63
N GLY A 78 -12.81 -3.28 -9.75
CA GLY A 78 -12.91 -4.39 -8.81
C GLY A 78 -11.67 -5.28 -8.79
N ARG A 79 -11.13 -5.67 -9.96
CA ARG A 79 -9.91 -6.49 -10.03
C ARG A 79 -8.69 -5.78 -9.49
N VAL A 80 -8.58 -4.47 -9.71
CA VAL A 80 -7.49 -3.66 -9.14
C VAL A 80 -7.62 -3.60 -7.63
N ALA A 81 -8.84 -3.41 -7.11
CA ALA A 81 -9.10 -3.41 -5.67
C ALA A 81 -8.74 -4.75 -5.02
N LEU A 82 -9.16 -5.89 -5.61
CA LEU A 82 -8.78 -7.22 -5.11
C LEU A 82 -7.27 -7.38 -5.02
N LYS A 83 -6.52 -6.93 -6.03
CA LYS A 83 -5.06 -6.99 -6.02
C LYS A 83 -4.46 -6.11 -4.94
N LEU A 84 -4.84 -4.83 -4.86
CA LEU A 84 -4.32 -3.88 -3.87
C LEU A 84 -4.64 -4.31 -2.43
N MET A 85 -5.84 -4.85 -2.20
CA MET A 85 -6.23 -5.38 -0.89
C MET A 85 -5.42 -6.63 -0.53
N THR A 86 -5.21 -7.54 -1.49
CA THR A 86 -4.33 -8.71 -1.31
C THR A 86 -2.94 -8.28 -0.87
N ASP A 87 -2.34 -7.31 -1.58
CA ASP A 87 -1.00 -6.79 -1.27
C ASP A 87 -0.96 -6.16 0.14
N LYS A 88 -2.00 -5.42 0.54
CA LYS A 88 -2.11 -4.84 1.88
C LYS A 88 -2.20 -5.92 2.97
N ILE A 89 -3.09 -6.91 2.81
CA ILE A 89 -3.29 -7.98 3.79
C ILE A 89 -1.98 -8.77 3.98
N LEU A 90 -1.32 -9.13 2.90
CA LEU A 90 -0.04 -9.85 2.94
C LEU A 90 1.08 -9.00 3.58
N LYS A 91 1.13 -7.72 3.28
CA LYS A 91 2.12 -6.78 3.86
C LYS A 91 1.93 -6.61 5.36
N TYR A 92 0.70 -6.39 5.79
CA TYR A 92 0.40 -6.09 7.19
C TYR A 92 0.08 -7.32 8.02
N GLN A 93 -0.16 -8.47 7.38
CA GLN A 93 -0.58 -9.71 8.03
C GLN A 93 -1.83 -9.53 8.91
N SER A 94 -2.77 -8.70 8.44
CA SER A 94 -3.96 -8.27 9.17
C SER A 94 -5.12 -8.03 8.22
N LEU A 95 -6.33 -8.18 8.70
CA LEU A 95 -7.59 -7.80 8.05
C LEU A 95 -8.02 -6.36 8.39
N GLY A 96 -7.41 -5.74 9.41
CA GLY A 96 -7.66 -4.36 9.83
C GLY A 96 -7.10 -3.31 8.86
N VAL A 97 -7.26 -3.53 7.57
CA VAL A 97 -6.79 -2.64 6.48
C VAL A 97 -7.96 -1.91 5.84
N ASP A 98 -7.73 -0.67 5.42
CA ASP A 98 -8.77 0.15 4.78
C ASP A 98 -9.15 -0.40 3.40
N ALA A 99 -10.45 -0.41 3.12
CA ALA A 99 -11.01 -0.70 1.80
C ALA A 99 -10.50 0.32 0.75
N ILE A 100 -10.46 -0.11 -0.50
CA ILE A 100 -10.08 0.76 -1.62
C ILE A 100 -11.25 1.67 -1.95
N THR A 101 -11.02 2.98 -1.90
CA THR A 101 -12.02 4.00 -2.27
C THR A 101 -12.48 3.80 -3.72
N GLY A 102 -13.79 3.82 -3.93
CA GLY A 102 -14.41 3.58 -5.23
C GLY A 102 -14.66 2.10 -5.56
N ALA A 103 -14.15 1.16 -4.75
CA ALA A 103 -14.36 -0.28 -4.92
C ALA A 103 -14.66 -0.97 -3.59
N SER A 104 -15.51 -0.37 -2.75
CA SER A 104 -15.80 -0.84 -1.39
C SER A 104 -16.39 -2.24 -1.37
N ILE A 105 -17.33 -2.56 -2.29
CA ILE A 105 -17.98 -3.87 -2.33
C ILE A 105 -16.96 -4.97 -2.62
N SER A 106 -16.13 -4.83 -3.65
CA SER A 106 -15.08 -5.81 -3.98
C SER A 106 -14.03 -5.91 -2.85
N SER A 107 -13.69 -4.80 -2.19
CA SER A 107 -12.77 -4.79 -1.04
C SER A 107 -13.33 -5.55 0.15
N LEU A 108 -14.59 -5.31 0.51
CA LEU A 108 -15.27 -6.00 1.63
C LEU A 108 -15.49 -7.48 1.32
N ALA A 109 -15.80 -7.81 0.06
CA ALA A 109 -15.89 -9.19 -0.39
C ALA A 109 -14.58 -9.94 -0.16
N LEU A 110 -13.44 -9.34 -0.53
CA LEU A 110 -12.14 -9.97 -0.29
C LEU A 110 -11.87 -10.14 1.22
N LEU A 111 -12.09 -9.10 2.02
CA LEU A 111 -11.90 -9.19 3.47
C LEU A 111 -12.73 -10.32 4.07
N SER A 112 -14.04 -10.39 3.77
CA SER A 112 -14.93 -11.45 4.24
C SER A 112 -14.51 -12.84 3.74
N GLY A 113 -14.03 -12.95 2.50
CA GLY A 113 -13.52 -14.21 1.96
C GLY A 113 -12.25 -14.69 2.66
N VAL A 114 -11.30 -13.78 2.91
CA VAL A 114 -10.08 -14.11 3.66
C VAL A 114 -10.39 -14.45 5.10
N GLU A 115 -11.27 -13.68 5.77
CA GLU A 115 -11.74 -13.94 7.13
C GLU A 115 -12.26 -15.36 7.28
N LYS A 116 -13.20 -15.80 6.43
CA LYS A 116 -13.74 -17.17 6.43
C LYS A 116 -12.66 -18.24 6.24
N CYS A 117 -11.66 -17.98 5.40
CA CYS A 117 -10.53 -18.90 5.23
C CYS A 117 -9.67 -18.97 6.49
N LEU A 118 -9.41 -17.84 7.15
CA LEU A 118 -8.62 -17.79 8.37
C LEU A 118 -9.35 -18.37 9.59
N GLU A 119 -10.68 -18.24 9.67
CA GLU A 119 -11.53 -18.96 10.65
C GLU A 119 -11.39 -20.46 10.47
N GLN A 120 -11.49 -20.99 9.25
CA GLN A 120 -11.29 -22.42 8.95
C GLN A 120 -9.89 -22.89 9.36
N ALA A 121 -8.88 -22.00 9.24
CA ALA A 121 -7.53 -22.26 9.69
C ALA A 121 -7.35 -22.18 11.22
N GLY A 122 -8.41 -21.84 11.97
CA GLY A 122 -8.37 -21.66 13.42
C GLY A 122 -7.74 -20.35 13.89
N GLY A 123 -7.71 -19.34 13.02
CA GLY A 123 -7.20 -18.00 13.34
C GLY A 123 -8.12 -17.25 14.32
N ASN A 124 -7.52 -16.43 15.18
CA ASN A 124 -8.28 -15.51 16.04
C ASN A 124 -8.61 -14.24 15.24
N ILE A 125 -9.86 -14.11 14.83
CA ILE A 125 -10.32 -13.02 13.95
C ILE A 125 -10.27 -11.67 14.65
N ASP A 126 -10.60 -11.58 15.93
CA ASP A 126 -10.56 -10.31 16.67
C ASP A 126 -9.18 -9.67 16.60
N LYS A 127 -8.13 -10.48 16.81
CA LYS A 127 -6.73 -10.01 16.70
C LYS A 127 -6.33 -9.66 15.26
N LEU A 128 -6.89 -10.34 14.28
CA LEU A 128 -6.58 -10.11 12.87
C LEU A 128 -7.28 -8.89 12.31
N THR A 129 -8.41 -8.47 12.90
CA THR A 129 -9.20 -7.30 12.50
C THR A 129 -8.80 -6.02 13.24
N GLU A 130 -7.93 -6.11 14.25
CA GLU A 130 -7.37 -4.92 14.88
C GLU A 130 -6.80 -3.98 13.83
N GLN A 131 -7.16 -2.70 13.92
CA GLN A 131 -6.78 -1.71 12.94
C GLN A 131 -5.24 -1.57 12.88
N VAL A 132 -4.68 -1.66 11.70
CA VAL A 132 -3.25 -1.49 11.51
C VAL A 132 -2.88 -0.04 11.79
N GLU A 133 -1.89 0.20 12.67
CA GLU A 133 -1.38 1.54 12.93
C GLU A 133 -0.94 2.19 11.61
N LYS A 134 -1.59 3.30 11.29
CA LYS A 134 -1.17 4.15 10.18
C LYS A 134 0.01 4.98 10.68
N HIS A 135 1.20 4.68 10.22
CA HIS A 135 2.30 5.62 10.39
C HIS A 135 1.94 6.88 9.61
N PRO A 136 1.75 8.02 10.27
CA PRO A 136 1.43 9.25 9.56
C PRO A 136 2.56 9.51 8.56
N ALA A 137 2.19 9.68 7.30
CA ALA A 137 3.14 10.20 6.32
C ALA A 137 3.64 11.54 6.86
N GLY A 138 4.95 11.76 6.82
CA GLY A 138 5.54 13.01 7.31
C GLY A 138 4.81 14.22 6.73
N THR A 139 4.60 15.25 7.54
CA THR A 139 3.93 16.48 7.12
C THR A 139 4.77 17.17 6.05
N LYS A 140 4.16 17.46 4.90
CA LYS A 140 4.73 18.32 3.86
C LYS A 140 3.91 19.59 3.82
N THR A 141 4.58 20.73 3.95
CA THR A 141 3.94 22.04 3.87
C THR A 141 4.19 22.63 2.49
N TYR A 142 3.16 23.18 1.89
CA TYR A 142 3.21 23.85 0.60
C TYR A 142 2.56 25.24 0.72
N ASP A 143 3.18 26.25 0.13
CA ASP A 143 2.59 27.58 -0.02
C ASP A 143 1.89 27.66 -1.38
N ALA A 144 0.71 28.24 -1.42
CA ALA A 144 -0.07 28.43 -2.63
C ALA A 144 -0.94 29.68 -2.55
N ASP A 145 -1.19 30.33 -3.70
CA ASP A 145 -2.16 31.42 -3.80
C ASP A 145 -3.60 30.88 -3.74
N VAL A 146 -3.80 29.70 -4.36
CA VAL A 146 -5.10 29.02 -4.40
C VAL A 146 -4.91 27.51 -4.23
N VAL A 147 -5.72 26.93 -3.36
CA VAL A 147 -5.82 25.48 -3.19
C VAL A 147 -7.21 25.02 -3.61
N VAL A 148 -7.26 24.11 -4.59
CA VAL A 148 -8.51 23.50 -5.08
C VAL A 148 -8.59 22.08 -4.51
N ILE A 149 -9.67 21.78 -3.79
CA ILE A 149 -9.92 20.46 -3.23
C ILE A 149 -10.83 19.67 -4.18
N GLY A 150 -10.27 18.60 -4.75
CA GLY A 150 -10.90 17.75 -5.74
C GLY A 150 -10.43 18.04 -7.17
N GLY A 151 -9.87 17.01 -7.83
CA GLY A 151 -9.34 17.07 -9.20
C GLY A 151 -10.29 16.55 -10.26
N GLY A 152 -11.61 16.59 -10.02
CA GLY A 152 -12.64 16.31 -11.01
C GLY A 152 -12.79 17.45 -12.02
N GLY A 153 -13.73 17.32 -12.97
CA GLY A 153 -13.93 18.31 -14.06
C GLY A 153 -14.11 19.74 -13.53
N SER A 154 -14.94 19.95 -12.51
CA SER A 154 -15.16 21.28 -11.90
C SER A 154 -13.92 21.81 -11.19
N GLY A 155 -13.19 20.94 -10.47
CA GLY A 155 -11.96 21.37 -9.77
C GLY A 155 -10.87 21.75 -10.76
N LEU A 156 -10.70 21.01 -11.84
CA LEU A 156 -9.74 21.35 -12.90
C LEU A 156 -10.10 22.67 -13.59
N ALA A 157 -11.38 22.88 -13.90
CA ALA A 157 -11.86 24.16 -14.45
C ALA A 157 -11.61 25.33 -13.48
N THR A 158 -11.84 25.12 -12.19
CA THR A 158 -11.57 26.13 -11.15
C THR A 158 -10.07 26.45 -11.08
N ALA A 159 -9.20 25.44 -11.13
CA ALA A 159 -7.75 25.65 -11.10
C ALA A 159 -7.26 26.44 -12.33
N ILE A 160 -7.79 26.13 -13.50
CA ILE A 160 -7.48 26.87 -14.74
C ILE A 160 -7.95 28.31 -14.63
N ALA A 161 -9.20 28.54 -14.18
CA ALA A 161 -9.74 29.89 -14.01
C ALA A 161 -8.93 30.71 -12.99
N ALA A 162 -8.53 30.13 -11.88
CA ALA A 162 -7.69 30.79 -10.89
C ALA A 162 -6.33 31.20 -11.48
N TYR A 163 -5.69 30.31 -12.26
CA TYR A 163 -4.43 30.62 -12.94
C TYR A 163 -4.62 31.74 -13.95
N GLN A 164 -5.69 31.70 -14.76
CA GLN A 164 -6.00 32.76 -15.74
C GLN A 164 -6.32 34.12 -15.09
N ALA A 165 -6.88 34.09 -13.88
CA ALA A 165 -7.14 35.27 -13.08
C ALA A 165 -5.86 35.86 -12.42
N GLY A 166 -4.70 35.25 -12.61
CA GLY A 166 -3.41 35.77 -12.16
C GLY A 166 -2.81 35.09 -10.93
N ALA A 167 -3.42 34.03 -10.40
CA ALA A 167 -2.79 33.22 -9.35
C ALA A 167 -1.54 32.55 -9.91
N LYS A 168 -0.39 32.76 -9.24
CA LYS A 168 0.90 32.25 -9.71
C LYS A 168 1.14 30.79 -9.29
N LYS A 169 0.56 30.40 -8.17
CA LYS A 169 0.74 29.06 -7.60
C LYS A 169 -0.61 28.46 -7.19
N VAL A 170 -1.13 27.62 -8.06
CA VAL A 170 -2.38 26.90 -7.83
C VAL A 170 -2.05 25.44 -7.54
N ILE A 171 -2.57 24.91 -6.44
CA ILE A 171 -2.42 23.51 -6.06
C ILE A 171 -3.79 22.83 -6.11
N VAL A 172 -3.86 21.68 -6.79
CA VAL A 172 -5.03 20.80 -6.79
C VAL A 172 -4.74 19.62 -5.88
N VAL A 173 -5.59 19.39 -4.88
CA VAL A 173 -5.51 18.24 -3.98
C VAL A 173 -6.56 17.22 -4.39
N GLU A 174 -6.13 16.04 -4.83
CA GLU A 174 -7.00 14.96 -5.25
C GLU A 174 -6.80 13.74 -4.36
N LYS A 175 -7.90 13.11 -3.95
CA LYS A 175 -7.90 11.91 -3.12
C LYS A 175 -7.48 10.66 -3.90
N LEU A 176 -7.86 10.58 -5.17
CA LEU A 176 -7.53 9.46 -6.05
C LEU A 176 -6.13 9.65 -6.66
N GLY A 177 -5.51 8.58 -7.12
CA GLY A 177 -4.22 8.63 -7.79
C GLY A 177 -4.26 9.18 -9.22
N TYR A 178 -5.40 9.74 -9.67
CA TYR A 178 -5.60 10.31 -11.01
C TYR A 178 -6.59 11.48 -10.97
N LEU A 179 -6.48 12.35 -11.95
CA LEU A 179 -7.38 13.49 -12.14
C LEU A 179 -8.56 13.11 -13.07
N GLY A 180 -9.61 13.94 -13.07
CA GLY A 180 -10.78 13.80 -13.95
C GLY A 180 -12.05 13.35 -13.23
N GLY A 181 -11.94 12.58 -12.16
CA GLY A 181 -13.12 12.10 -11.41
C GLY A 181 -14.13 11.37 -12.31
N SER A 182 -15.42 11.69 -12.15
CA SER A 182 -16.52 11.08 -12.94
C SER A 182 -16.41 11.34 -14.46
N THR A 183 -15.73 12.39 -14.89
CA THR A 183 -15.54 12.70 -16.32
C THR A 183 -14.68 11.67 -17.06
N ASN A 184 -13.90 10.86 -16.33
CA ASN A 184 -13.09 9.80 -16.93
C ASN A 184 -13.85 8.48 -17.15
N VAL A 185 -15.07 8.37 -16.59
CA VAL A 185 -15.84 7.11 -16.57
C VAL A 185 -17.26 7.27 -17.14
N SER A 186 -17.56 8.43 -17.67
CA SER A 186 -18.84 8.75 -18.36
C SER A 186 -18.72 8.56 -19.88
#